data_1bf61671aa34da60884ddc6ec383efca
#
_entry.id   1bf61671aa34da60884ddc6ec383efca
#
_cell.length_a   1.000
_cell.length_b   1.000
_cell.length_c   1.000
_cell.angle_alpha   90.00
_cell.angle_beta   90.00
_cell.angle_gamma   90.00
#
_symmetry.space_group_name_H-M   'P 1'
#
loop_
_entity.id
_entity.type
_entity.pdbx_description
1 polymer ?
#
loop_
_entity_poly.entity_id
_entity_poly.type
_entity_poly.pdbx_seq_one_letter_code
_entity_poly.pdbx_strand_id
1 'polypeptide(L)'
;MLIDSLFTIRSREETPAGCTYVLAPDAGHAIYAAHFPGNPVTPGVCIIQTVKELAERSIGRPLFLRTVRNAKFLHVIDPRQATEVTLPLAISRPDEGGVTVSCVVTDAVGTLFAKISLLLEEVAE
;
A
#
# COMPACT_ATOMS: atom_id res chain seq x y z
N MET A 1 9.56 2.59 -8.72
CA MET A 1 8.28 2.20 -8.09
C MET A 1 8.56 1.17 -7.01
N LEU A 2 7.73 1.12 -5.98
CA LEU A 2 7.91 0.16 -4.88
C LEU A 2 7.32 -1.22 -5.22
N ILE A 3 6.28 -1.27 -6.05
CA ILE A 3 5.80 -2.54 -6.58
C ILE A 3 6.86 -3.06 -7.56
N ASP A 4 7.18 -4.34 -7.41
CA ASP A 4 8.26 -5.06 -8.10
C ASP A 4 9.68 -4.68 -7.67
N SER A 5 9.84 -3.85 -6.65
CA SER A 5 11.13 -3.61 -6.01
C SER A 5 11.07 -3.93 -4.51
N LEU A 6 10.32 -3.15 -3.72
CA LEU A 6 10.15 -3.42 -2.30
C LEU A 6 9.12 -4.52 -2.03
N PHE A 7 8.03 -4.53 -2.81
CA PHE A 7 6.95 -5.50 -2.69
C PHE A 7 6.70 -6.21 -4.02
N THR A 8 6.42 -7.51 -3.94
CA THR A 8 5.96 -8.30 -5.07
C THR A 8 4.48 -8.62 -4.86
N ILE A 9 3.66 -8.45 -5.91
CA ILE A 9 2.25 -8.83 -5.86
C ILE A 9 2.15 -10.34 -5.96
N ARG A 10 1.60 -10.97 -4.92
CA ARG A 10 1.35 -12.41 -4.87
C ARG A 10 -0.02 -12.76 -5.42
N SER A 11 -1.02 -11.93 -5.15
CA SER A 11 -2.36 -12.13 -5.69
C SER A 11 -3.09 -10.80 -5.81
N ARG A 12 -4.07 -10.77 -6.69
CA ARG A 12 -5.00 -9.66 -6.87
C ARG A 12 -6.39 -10.23 -7.07
N GLU A 13 -7.35 -9.71 -6.33
CA GLU A 13 -8.75 -10.10 -6.44
C GLU A 13 -9.61 -8.86 -6.53
N GLU A 14 -10.44 -8.77 -7.57
CA GLU A 14 -11.42 -7.71 -7.68
C GLU A 14 -12.57 -7.96 -6.72
N THR A 15 -13.04 -6.91 -6.05
CA THR A 15 -14.12 -6.96 -5.08
C THR A 15 -15.14 -5.87 -5.40
N PRO A 16 -16.35 -5.92 -4.82
CA PRO A 16 -17.32 -4.83 -5.01
C PRO A 16 -16.82 -3.46 -4.58
N ALA A 17 -15.89 -3.41 -3.59
CA ALA A 17 -15.33 -2.16 -3.08
C ALA A 17 -14.11 -1.68 -3.89
N GLY A 18 -13.42 -2.57 -4.59
CA GLY A 18 -12.20 -2.24 -5.33
C GLY A 18 -11.36 -3.47 -5.65
N CYS A 19 -10.18 -3.56 -5.06
CA CYS A 19 -9.28 -4.71 -5.25
C CYS A 19 -8.59 -5.07 -3.95
N THR A 20 -8.40 -6.35 -3.72
CA THR A 20 -7.57 -6.84 -2.62
C THR A 20 -6.27 -7.40 -3.18
N TYR A 21 -5.17 -6.93 -2.65
CA TYR A 21 -3.84 -7.40 -3.02
C TYR A 21 -3.19 -8.13 -1.86
N VAL A 22 -2.46 -9.19 -2.17
CA VAL A 22 -1.52 -9.81 -1.22
C VAL A 22 -0.13 -9.52 -1.74
N LEU A 23 0.70 -8.92 -0.90
CA LEU A 23 2.06 -8.52 -1.24
C LEU A 23 3.07 -9.24 -0.38
N ALA A 24 4.24 -9.53 -0.95
CA ALA A 24 5.38 -10.05 -0.20
C ALA A 24 6.48 -9.00 -0.18
N PRO A 25 6.94 -8.54 1.00
CA PRO A 25 8.08 -7.64 1.07
C PRO A 25 9.38 -8.38 0.73
N ASP A 26 10.29 -7.67 0.06
CA ASP A 26 11.63 -8.17 -0.20
C ASP A 26 12.53 -7.81 0.97
N ALA A 27 12.81 -8.77 1.83
CA ALA A 27 13.65 -8.57 3.01
C ALA A 27 15.09 -8.16 2.65
N GLY A 28 15.53 -8.43 1.43
CA GLY A 28 16.84 -8.02 0.93
C GLY A 28 16.89 -6.62 0.34
N HIS A 29 15.77 -5.91 0.31
CA HIS A 29 15.74 -4.56 -0.26
C HIS A 29 16.62 -3.60 0.52
N ALA A 30 17.35 -2.73 -0.19
CA ALA A 30 18.30 -1.79 0.41
C ALA A 30 17.68 -0.86 1.47
N ILE A 31 16.38 -0.57 1.37
CA ILE A 31 15.69 0.28 2.34
C ILE A 31 15.77 -0.28 3.77
N TYR A 32 15.75 -1.60 3.92
CA TYR A 32 15.81 -2.23 5.24
C TYR A 32 17.20 -2.16 5.87
N ALA A 33 18.27 -2.11 5.07
CA ALA A 33 19.61 -1.92 5.59
C ALA A 33 19.80 -0.51 6.16
N ALA A 34 19.13 0.47 5.55
CA ALA A 34 19.17 1.86 6.00
C ALA A 34 18.17 2.15 7.14
N HIS A 35 17.07 1.37 7.21
CA HIS A 35 15.91 1.69 8.06
C HIS A 35 15.34 0.44 8.75
N PHE A 36 15.97 -0.10 9.80
CA PHE A 36 17.20 0.31 10.46
C PHE A 36 18.18 -0.85 10.44
N PRO A 37 19.52 -0.62 10.51
CA PRO A 37 20.49 -1.71 10.51
C PRO A 37 20.22 -2.73 11.61
N GLY A 38 20.09 -4.00 11.23
CA GLY A 38 19.82 -5.10 12.17
C GLY A 38 18.37 -5.16 12.68
N ASN A 39 17.55 -4.19 12.37
CA ASN A 39 16.16 -4.13 12.80
C ASN A 39 15.31 -3.54 11.65
N PRO A 40 15.04 -4.34 10.60
CA PRO A 40 14.36 -3.83 9.40
C PRO A 40 12.93 -3.42 9.69
N VAL A 41 12.59 -2.20 9.29
CA VAL A 41 11.26 -1.61 9.44
C VAL A 41 10.83 -1.07 8.10
N THR A 42 9.63 -1.41 7.66
CA THR A 42 9.05 -0.81 6.46
C THR A 42 8.62 0.62 6.78
N PRO A 43 9.23 1.64 6.14
CA PRO A 43 8.86 3.03 6.42
C PRO A 43 7.39 3.31 6.08
N GLY A 44 6.73 4.13 6.93
CA GLY A 44 5.33 4.49 6.69
C GLY A 44 5.09 5.17 5.35
N VAL A 45 6.02 6.01 4.90
CA VAL A 45 5.94 6.67 3.59
C VAL A 45 5.96 5.66 2.45
N CYS A 46 6.66 4.54 2.61
CA CYS A 46 6.67 3.46 1.62
C CYS A 46 5.32 2.74 1.57
N ILE A 47 4.65 2.59 2.71
CA ILE A 47 3.30 1.99 2.76
C ILE A 47 2.31 2.89 2.02
N ILE A 48 2.36 4.20 2.26
CA ILE A 48 1.50 5.18 1.57
C ILE A 48 1.74 5.14 0.05
N GLN A 49 3.00 5.16 -0.37
CA GLN A 49 3.35 5.09 -1.79
C GLN A 49 2.88 3.78 -2.42
N THR A 50 2.98 2.67 -1.69
CA THR A 50 2.50 1.36 -2.16
C THR A 50 0.99 1.37 -2.38
N VAL A 51 0.21 1.93 -1.44
CA VAL A 51 -1.25 2.04 -1.60
C VAL A 51 -1.59 2.87 -2.84
N LYS A 52 -0.89 3.97 -3.08
CA LYS A 52 -1.06 4.79 -4.28
C LYS A 52 -0.78 3.98 -5.55
N GLU A 53 0.33 3.25 -5.60
CA GLU A 53 0.69 2.44 -6.77
C GLU A 53 -0.32 1.34 -7.04
N LEU A 54 -0.87 0.71 -5.99
CA LEU A 54 -1.92 -0.28 -6.13
C LEU A 54 -3.23 0.32 -6.65
N ALA A 55 -3.57 1.52 -6.20
CA ALA A 55 -4.73 2.23 -6.72
C ALA A 55 -4.57 2.55 -8.20
N GLU A 56 -3.37 2.97 -8.63
CA GLU A 56 -3.06 3.20 -10.04
C GLU A 56 -3.25 1.93 -10.88
N ARG A 57 -2.77 0.79 -10.37
CA ARG A 57 -2.97 -0.51 -11.04
C ARG A 57 -4.44 -0.90 -11.10
N SER A 58 -5.19 -0.61 -10.04
CA SER A 58 -6.60 -0.99 -9.96
C SER A 58 -7.47 -0.25 -10.97
N ILE A 59 -7.21 1.03 -11.19
CA ILE A 59 -7.99 1.84 -12.14
C ILE A 59 -7.33 1.98 -13.51
N GLY A 60 -6.07 1.56 -13.65
CA GLY A 60 -5.35 1.59 -14.93
C GLY A 60 -4.92 2.98 -15.36
N ARG A 61 -4.72 3.91 -14.43
CA ARG A 61 -4.32 5.29 -14.71
C ARG A 61 -3.30 5.81 -13.71
N PRO A 62 -2.39 6.69 -14.16
CA PRO A 62 -1.48 7.36 -13.23
C PRO A 62 -2.28 8.32 -12.34
N LEU A 63 -1.92 8.36 -11.06
CA LEU A 63 -2.57 9.18 -10.06
C LEU A 63 -1.57 10.09 -9.36
N PHE A 64 -2.06 11.21 -8.90
CA PHE A 64 -1.32 12.18 -8.12
C PHE A 64 -1.86 12.16 -6.68
N LEU A 65 -0.99 12.09 -5.69
CA LEU A 65 -1.39 12.14 -4.29
C LEU A 65 -1.69 13.58 -3.89
N ARG A 66 -2.97 13.88 -3.65
CA ARG A 66 -3.38 15.21 -3.19
C ARG A 66 -3.27 15.35 -1.69
N THR A 67 -3.83 14.39 -0.95
CA THR A 67 -3.94 14.50 0.50
C THR A 67 -3.84 13.11 1.13
N VAL A 68 -3.05 12.99 2.17
CA VAL A 68 -3.13 11.87 3.09
C VAL A 68 -4.20 12.24 4.11
N ARG A 69 -5.40 11.68 3.96
CA ARG A 69 -6.54 12.00 4.82
C ARG A 69 -6.39 11.40 6.20
N ASN A 70 -5.82 10.20 6.25
CA ASN A 70 -5.52 9.51 7.49
C ASN A 70 -4.42 8.48 7.24
N ALA A 71 -3.46 8.40 8.16
CA ALA A 71 -2.44 7.38 8.15
C ALA A 71 -2.12 7.01 9.59
N LYS A 72 -2.55 5.81 9.99
CA LYS A 72 -2.25 5.27 11.32
C LYS A 72 -1.37 4.05 11.16
N PHE A 73 -0.21 4.08 11.81
CA PHE A 73 0.72 2.97 11.82
C PHE A 73 0.67 2.32 13.20
N LEU A 74 0.12 1.12 13.28
CA LEU A 74 -0.21 0.45 14.54
C LEU A 74 0.82 -0.60 14.94
N HIS A 75 1.42 -1.26 13.94
CA HIS A 75 2.49 -2.23 14.14
C HIS A 75 3.52 -2.07 13.02
N VAL A 76 4.77 -2.38 13.33
CA VAL A 76 5.85 -2.36 12.35
C VAL A 76 5.71 -3.55 11.40
N ILE A 77 5.89 -3.32 10.10
CA ILE A 77 6.04 -4.41 9.14
C ILE A 77 7.52 -4.76 9.09
N ASP A 78 7.88 -5.86 9.75
CA ASP A 78 9.22 -6.44 9.72
C ASP A 78 9.20 -7.56 8.67
N PRO A 79 9.95 -7.42 7.56
CA PRO A 79 9.89 -8.38 6.45
C PRO A 79 10.40 -9.77 6.81
N ARG A 80 11.11 -9.90 7.94
CA ARG A 80 11.57 -11.20 8.44
C ARG A 80 10.43 -12.00 9.08
N GLN A 81 9.37 -11.33 9.53
CA GLN A 81 8.23 -11.92 10.22
C GLN A 81 6.97 -11.85 9.37
N ALA A 82 6.68 -10.69 8.79
CA ALA A 82 5.53 -10.50 7.90
C ALA A 82 5.96 -10.83 6.46
N THR A 83 5.90 -12.10 6.09
CA THR A 83 6.30 -12.56 4.75
C THR A 83 5.25 -12.26 3.69
N GLU A 84 4.01 -12.02 4.10
CA GLU A 84 2.94 -11.55 3.23
C GLU A 84 2.05 -10.59 4.00
N VAL A 85 1.60 -9.54 3.32
CA VAL A 85 0.63 -8.58 3.86
C VAL A 85 -0.53 -8.45 2.90
N THR A 86 -1.73 -8.24 3.46
CA THR A 86 -2.97 -8.13 2.69
C THR A 86 -3.43 -6.68 2.71
N LEU A 87 -3.70 -6.15 1.52
CA LEU A 87 -4.14 -4.76 1.33
C LEU A 87 -5.46 -4.74 0.56
N PRO A 88 -6.61 -4.78 1.25
CA PRO A 88 -7.90 -4.58 0.60
C PRO A 88 -8.10 -3.08 0.35
N LEU A 89 -8.15 -2.68 -0.92
CA LEU A 89 -8.40 -1.30 -1.31
C LEU A 89 -9.88 -1.09 -1.54
N ALA A 90 -10.47 -0.15 -0.80
CA ALA A 90 -11.79 0.38 -1.10
C ALA A 90 -11.59 1.66 -1.90
N ILE A 91 -12.07 1.67 -3.13
CA ILE A 91 -11.86 2.75 -4.09
C ILE A 91 -13.19 3.41 -4.41
N SER A 92 -13.22 4.74 -4.32
CA SER A 92 -14.41 5.54 -4.66
C SER A 92 -13.98 6.69 -5.56
N ARG A 93 -14.84 7.06 -6.49
CA ARG A 93 -14.58 8.16 -7.42
C ARG A 93 -15.69 9.20 -7.27
N PRO A 94 -15.62 10.06 -6.20
CA PRO A 94 -16.68 11.00 -5.87
C PRO A 94 -16.86 12.10 -6.91
N ASP A 95 -15.77 12.50 -7.58
CA ASP A 95 -15.75 13.60 -8.54
C ASP A 95 -15.04 13.17 -9.81
N GLU A 96 -15.18 13.98 -10.88
CA GLU A 96 -14.40 13.79 -12.09
C GLU A 96 -12.91 13.94 -11.78
N GLY A 97 -12.14 12.91 -12.09
CA GLY A 97 -10.69 12.86 -11.83
C GLY A 97 -10.31 12.57 -10.38
N GLY A 98 -11.24 12.68 -9.43
CA GLY A 98 -10.99 12.40 -8.03
C GLY A 98 -11.09 10.91 -7.71
N VAL A 99 -10.19 10.43 -6.85
CA VAL A 99 -10.18 9.03 -6.39
C VAL A 99 -9.88 9.01 -4.90
N THR A 100 -10.76 8.42 -4.11
CA THR A 100 -10.49 8.17 -2.70
C THR A 100 -10.17 6.69 -2.52
N VAL A 101 -9.14 6.40 -1.71
CA VAL A 101 -8.71 5.04 -1.43
C VAL A 101 -8.57 4.86 0.07
N SER A 102 -9.20 3.82 0.59
CA SER A 102 -9.02 3.39 1.97
C SER A 102 -8.45 1.99 1.97
N CYS A 103 -7.51 1.73 2.86
CA CYS A 103 -6.85 0.44 2.96
C CYS A 103 -6.50 0.14 4.40
N VAL A 104 -6.79 -1.09 4.82
CA VAL A 104 -6.37 -1.63 6.12
C VAL A 104 -5.33 -2.70 5.83
N VAL A 105 -4.10 -2.49 6.29
CA VAL A 105 -2.98 -3.42 6.01
C VAL A 105 -2.91 -4.44 7.12
N THR A 106 -3.09 -5.72 6.77
CA THR A 106 -3.08 -6.82 7.73
C THR A 106 -2.19 -7.97 7.24
N ASP A 107 -1.99 -8.96 8.10
CA ASP A 107 -1.38 -10.23 7.70
C ASP A 107 -2.41 -11.38 7.80
N ALA A 108 -1.95 -12.61 7.55
CA ALA A 108 -2.82 -13.79 7.52
C ALA A 108 -3.42 -14.15 8.88
N VAL A 109 -2.81 -13.70 9.98
CA VAL A 109 -3.29 -13.98 11.34
C VAL A 109 -4.07 -12.81 11.95
N GLY A 110 -4.32 -11.78 11.16
CA GLY A 110 -5.13 -10.64 11.59
C GLY A 110 -4.38 -9.52 12.29
N THR A 111 -3.05 -9.52 12.26
CA THR A 111 -2.28 -8.38 12.78
C THR A 111 -2.59 -7.15 11.95
N LEU A 112 -2.99 -6.07 12.62
CA LEU A 112 -3.31 -4.80 11.96
C LEU A 112 -2.08 -3.91 11.96
N PHE A 113 -1.47 -3.72 10.78
CA PHE A 113 -0.27 -2.91 10.64
C PHE A 113 -0.56 -1.43 10.46
N ALA A 114 -1.53 -1.11 9.61
CA ALA A 114 -1.81 0.28 9.28
C ALA A 114 -3.23 0.47 8.78
N LYS A 115 -3.71 1.71 8.92
CA LYS A 115 -4.95 2.18 8.29
C LYS A 115 -4.61 3.42 7.48
N ILE A 116 -4.87 3.38 6.19
CA ILE A 116 -4.49 4.43 5.24
C ILE A 116 -5.73 4.93 4.51
N SER A 117 -5.88 6.23 4.41
CA SER A 117 -6.93 6.85 3.58
C SER A 117 -6.31 8.00 2.80
N LEU A 118 -6.44 7.94 1.48
CA LEU A 118 -5.82 8.89 0.56
C LEU A 118 -6.86 9.54 -0.34
N LEU A 119 -6.63 10.80 -0.68
CA LEU A 119 -7.29 11.49 -1.77
C LEU A 119 -6.29 11.59 -2.92
N LEU A 120 -6.61 10.97 -4.03
CA LEU A 120 -5.80 10.94 -5.23
C LEU A 120 -6.55 11.66 -6.35
N GLU A 121 -5.82 12.00 -7.40
CA GLU A 121 -6.39 12.69 -8.55
C GLU A 121 -5.73 12.17 -9.81
N GLU A 122 -6.52 11.97 -10.88
CA GLU A 122 -5.98 11.54 -12.15
C GLU A 122 -5.03 12.61 -12.69
N VAL A 123 -3.88 12.16 -13.20
CA VAL A 123 -2.91 13.06 -13.82
C VAL A 123 -3.49 13.57 -15.13
N ALA A 124 -3.50 14.89 -15.31
CA ALA A 124 -3.93 15.51 -16.56
C ALA A 124 -2.93 15.19 -17.67
N GLU A 125 -3.44 14.86 -18.83
CA GLU A 125 -2.63 14.61 -20.03
C GLU A 125 -2.46 15.85 -20.87
#